data_04c9af3af533875e49005269657bcdcd
#
_entry.id   04c9af3af533875e49005269657bcdcd
#
_cell.length_a   1.000
_cell.length_b   1.000
_cell.length_c   1.000
_cell.angle_alpha   90.00
_cell.angle_beta   90.00
_cell.angle_gamma   90.00
#
_symmetry.space_group_name_H-M   'P 1'
#
loop_
_entity.id
_entity.type
_entity.pdbx_description
1 polymer ?
#
loop_
_entity_poly.entity_id
_entity_poly.type
_entity_poly.pdbx_seq_one_letter_code
_entity_poly.pdbx_strand_id
1 'polypeptide(L)'
;ETRYQFPEAGEERMGERPVIIGTGPAGLFCGLMLARHGYRPILLERGSSVEERQKKVNACWQGGPLDVQTNVQFGEGGAGTFSDGKLNTLVKDPVGRGKLVLELFMEFGADPSILYDHKPHIGTDVLAEVVKHMREEINRLGGNVRFDTQVTDLLTEGSRVCGVKVSFADPQTGNPLEEEIKSSVVVLAIGHSARDTFSMLLDRQIPMEQKAFAVGLRIQHPQKMINLSQYGREDAGTLGAANYKLTRQTKSGRGVYSFCMCPGGYVVNASSEEGRLAVNGMSYHDRAGENANSALIVTVTPEDFPESGPLSGVAFQRKLEEAAYRAAGGKIPVQLYGDFCKNAISTKLGDVVPQMRGGWAFGDVRSIMPEPLNLALIEAMEGFGHMIHGFDRPDAVFAGIESRTSSPVRIWRDEQFESEVRGLYPCGEGAGYAGGITSAAMDGVKVAETIARRYSPCRNDK
;
A
#
# COMPACT_ATOMS: atom_id res chain seq x y z
N GLU A 1 19.87 13.42 21.33
CA GLU A 1 18.73 12.94 20.54
C GLU A 1 17.95 14.13 19.98
N THR A 2 17.76 14.16 18.67
CA THR A 2 16.95 15.22 18.03
C THR A 2 15.50 15.02 18.42
N ARG A 3 14.94 15.99 19.14
CA ARG A 3 13.51 16.01 19.48
C ARG A 3 12.75 16.71 18.35
N TYR A 4 11.78 16.03 17.78
CA TYR A 4 10.92 16.60 16.75
C TYR A 4 10.15 17.82 17.26
N GLN A 5 10.05 18.85 16.43
CA GLN A 5 9.25 20.05 16.69
C GLN A 5 8.43 20.40 15.45
N PHE A 6 7.12 20.53 15.62
CA PHE A 6 6.24 21.01 14.56
C PHE A 6 6.44 22.54 14.40
N PRO A 7 6.44 23.05 13.17
CA PRO A 7 6.66 24.48 12.93
C PRO A 7 5.54 25.36 13.50
N GLU A 8 5.88 26.60 13.78
CA GLU A 8 4.89 27.62 14.11
C GLU A 8 4.01 27.93 12.90
N ALA A 9 2.76 28.35 13.17
CA ALA A 9 1.80 28.71 12.14
C ALA A 9 2.26 29.95 11.35
N GLY A 10 2.07 29.89 10.03
CA GLY A 10 2.34 31.00 9.13
C GLY A 10 1.34 32.15 9.26
N GLU A 11 1.60 33.20 8.52
CA GLU A 11 0.82 34.46 8.59
C GLU A 11 -0.41 34.45 7.66
N GLU A 12 -0.35 33.67 6.55
CA GLU A 12 -1.45 33.62 5.59
C GLU A 12 -2.65 32.90 6.21
N ARG A 13 -3.78 33.58 6.28
CA ARG A 13 -4.96 33.01 6.91
C ARG A 13 -5.64 32.00 5.99
N MET A 14 -5.88 30.83 6.49
CA MET A 14 -6.68 29.82 5.78
C MET A 14 -8.16 30.22 5.77
N GLY A 15 -8.77 30.31 4.58
CA GLY A 15 -10.18 30.67 4.41
C GLY A 15 -11.11 29.51 4.74
N GLU A 16 -10.79 28.32 4.24
CA GLU A 16 -11.56 27.09 4.42
C GLU A 16 -10.70 26.02 5.08
N ARG A 17 -11.36 24.99 5.60
CA ARG A 17 -10.69 23.84 6.21
C ARG A 17 -9.87 23.07 5.16
N PRO A 18 -8.66 22.60 5.48
CA PRO A 18 -7.89 21.79 4.54
C PRO A 18 -8.58 20.45 4.29
N VAL A 19 -8.55 20.00 3.04
CA VAL A 19 -9.08 18.71 2.62
C VAL A 19 -7.92 17.74 2.37
N ILE A 20 -8.04 16.54 2.90
CA ILE A 20 -7.08 15.45 2.69
C ILE A 20 -7.81 14.29 2.02
N ILE A 21 -7.34 13.88 0.83
CA ILE A 21 -7.93 12.78 0.07
C ILE A 21 -7.17 11.50 0.41
N GLY A 22 -7.83 10.58 1.10
CA GLY A 22 -7.29 9.30 1.54
C GLY A 22 -6.92 9.26 3.01
N THR A 23 -7.12 8.09 3.63
CA THR A 23 -6.81 7.78 5.04
C THR A 23 -5.81 6.64 5.18
N GLY A 24 -4.92 6.47 4.21
CA GLY A 24 -3.71 5.69 4.38
C GLY A 24 -2.72 6.39 5.33
N PRO A 25 -1.52 5.84 5.54
CA PRO A 25 -0.55 6.42 6.46
C PRO A 25 -0.23 7.89 6.17
N ALA A 26 -0.05 8.27 4.91
CA ALA A 26 0.22 9.66 4.54
C ALA A 26 -0.94 10.60 4.95
N GLY A 27 -2.18 10.24 4.61
CA GLY A 27 -3.35 11.06 4.93
C GLY A 27 -3.66 11.13 6.41
N LEU A 28 -3.57 10.00 7.13
CA LEU A 28 -3.81 9.95 8.57
C LEU A 28 -2.78 10.78 9.36
N PHE A 29 -1.49 10.65 9.06
CA PHE A 29 -0.46 11.42 9.76
C PHE A 29 -0.49 12.90 9.40
N CYS A 30 -0.75 13.25 8.13
CA CYS A 30 -0.99 14.65 7.75
C CYS A 30 -2.19 15.23 8.51
N GLY A 31 -3.31 14.50 8.53
CA GLY A 31 -4.53 14.89 9.21
C GLY A 31 -4.36 15.03 10.72
N LEU A 32 -3.69 14.07 11.36
CA LEU A 32 -3.42 14.11 12.80
C LEU A 32 -2.56 15.33 13.20
N MET A 33 -1.48 15.56 12.44
CA MET A 33 -0.61 16.71 12.73
C MET A 33 -1.34 18.04 12.54
N LEU A 34 -2.13 18.19 11.49
CA LEU A 34 -2.95 19.39 11.27
C LEU A 34 -4.04 19.53 12.34
N ALA A 35 -4.71 18.44 12.73
CA ALA A 35 -5.73 18.46 13.77
C ALA A 35 -5.16 18.89 15.13
N ARG A 36 -4.00 18.37 15.52
CA ARG A 36 -3.31 18.73 16.77
C ARG A 36 -2.88 20.20 16.83
N HIS A 37 -2.77 20.86 15.68
CA HIS A 37 -2.39 22.27 15.59
C HIS A 37 -3.55 23.18 15.18
N GLY A 38 -4.79 22.71 15.33
CA GLY A 38 -6.00 23.52 15.22
C GLY A 38 -6.56 23.72 13.82
N TYR A 39 -6.02 23.04 12.79
CA TYR A 39 -6.46 23.24 11.39
C TYR A 39 -7.78 22.55 11.05
N ARG A 40 -8.28 21.65 11.87
CA ARG A 40 -9.56 20.95 11.71
C ARG A 40 -9.74 20.33 10.30
N PRO A 41 -8.84 19.44 9.84
CA PRO A 41 -8.88 18.91 8.49
C PRO A 41 -10.14 18.09 8.21
N ILE A 42 -10.54 18.03 6.94
CA ILE A 42 -11.56 17.11 6.43
C ILE A 42 -10.83 16.01 5.68
N LEU A 43 -10.89 14.77 6.17
CA LEU A 43 -10.32 13.60 5.51
C LEU A 43 -11.44 12.85 4.79
N LEU A 44 -11.21 12.55 3.53
CA LEU A 44 -12.17 11.88 2.64
C LEU A 44 -11.61 10.53 2.22
N GLU A 45 -12.28 9.46 2.66
CA GLU A 45 -11.91 8.08 2.33
C GLU A 45 -12.98 7.44 1.46
N ARG A 46 -12.57 6.91 0.30
CA ARG A 46 -13.49 6.24 -0.61
C ARG A 46 -14.08 4.96 -0.04
N GLY A 47 -13.29 4.23 0.75
CA GLY A 47 -13.69 3.01 1.41
C GLY A 47 -14.29 3.23 2.80
N SER A 48 -14.66 2.13 3.43
CA SER A 48 -15.31 2.11 4.74
C SER A 48 -14.30 2.27 5.89
N SER A 49 -14.82 2.52 7.09
CA SER A 49 -14.05 2.45 8.35
C SER A 49 -13.40 1.08 8.50
N VAL A 50 -12.34 0.99 9.29
CA VAL A 50 -11.58 -0.26 9.44
C VAL A 50 -12.46 -1.41 9.94
N GLU A 51 -13.46 -1.14 10.77
CA GLU A 51 -14.40 -2.12 11.30
C GLU A 51 -15.29 -2.72 10.19
N GLU A 52 -15.87 -1.89 9.35
CA GLU A 52 -16.68 -2.33 8.21
C GLU A 52 -15.81 -2.89 7.08
N ARG A 53 -14.63 -2.33 6.87
CA ARG A 53 -13.66 -2.81 5.89
C ARG A 53 -13.25 -4.25 6.16
N GLN A 54 -12.95 -4.61 7.42
CA GLN A 54 -12.62 -5.98 7.80
C GLN A 54 -13.74 -6.96 7.47
N LYS A 55 -15.00 -6.59 7.72
CA LYS A 55 -16.16 -7.41 7.37
C LYS A 55 -16.26 -7.64 5.86
N LYS A 56 -16.16 -6.57 5.05
CA LYS A 56 -16.25 -6.64 3.60
C LYS A 56 -15.11 -7.45 2.97
N VAL A 57 -13.88 -7.24 3.44
CA VAL A 57 -12.70 -7.99 2.98
C VAL A 57 -12.83 -9.47 3.32
N ASN A 58 -13.22 -9.81 4.55
CA ASN A 58 -13.42 -11.19 4.96
C ASN A 58 -14.54 -11.86 4.16
N ALA A 59 -15.66 -11.18 3.90
CA ALA A 59 -16.72 -11.71 3.06
C ALA A 59 -16.24 -12.01 1.64
N CYS A 60 -15.46 -11.11 1.03
CA CYS A 60 -14.85 -11.34 -0.27
C CYS A 60 -13.90 -12.55 -0.27
N TRP A 61 -13.06 -12.69 0.75
CA TRP A 61 -12.16 -13.84 0.88
C TRP A 61 -12.87 -15.17 1.10
N GLN A 62 -14.09 -15.15 1.60
CA GLN A 62 -14.96 -16.33 1.76
C GLN A 62 -15.80 -16.63 0.52
N GLY A 63 -15.55 -15.97 -0.60
CA GLY A 63 -16.22 -16.20 -1.88
C GLY A 63 -17.33 -15.21 -2.21
N GLY A 64 -17.53 -14.18 -1.40
CA GLY A 64 -18.43 -13.06 -1.71
C GLY A 64 -17.87 -12.15 -2.81
N PRO A 65 -18.70 -11.19 -3.28
CA PRO A 65 -18.30 -10.26 -4.33
C PRO A 65 -17.20 -9.30 -3.87
N LEU A 66 -16.39 -8.83 -4.83
CA LEU A 66 -15.44 -7.75 -4.59
C LEU A 66 -16.19 -6.42 -4.46
N ASP A 67 -15.96 -5.68 -3.37
CA ASP A 67 -16.35 -4.28 -3.27
C ASP A 67 -15.20 -3.41 -3.82
N VAL A 68 -15.44 -2.74 -4.95
CA VAL A 68 -14.41 -1.93 -5.62
C VAL A 68 -14.05 -0.64 -4.88
N GLN A 69 -14.85 -0.24 -3.91
CA GLN A 69 -14.61 0.92 -3.06
C GLN A 69 -13.99 0.55 -1.71
N THR A 70 -14.23 -0.67 -1.21
CA THR A 70 -13.73 -1.14 0.08
C THR A 70 -13.13 -2.53 -0.06
N ASN A 71 -11.82 -2.63 0.01
CA ASN A 71 -11.07 -3.87 -0.21
C ASN A 71 -9.68 -3.79 0.45
N VAL A 72 -8.76 -4.68 0.09
CA VAL A 72 -7.40 -4.67 0.63
C VAL A 72 -6.61 -3.41 0.23
N GLN A 73 -6.98 -2.74 -0.85
CA GLN A 73 -6.30 -1.52 -1.31
C GLN A 73 -6.95 -0.24 -0.75
N PHE A 74 -8.27 -0.21 -0.64
CA PHE A 74 -9.06 0.96 -0.27
C PHE A 74 -9.79 0.76 1.06
N GLY A 75 -9.86 1.82 1.82
CA GLY A 75 -10.47 1.91 3.13
C GLY A 75 -9.53 2.49 4.17
N GLU A 76 -10.05 2.70 5.37
CA GLU A 76 -9.30 3.31 6.47
C GLU A 76 -7.99 2.58 6.75
N GLY A 77 -6.90 3.34 6.87
CA GLY A 77 -5.55 2.83 7.10
C GLY A 77 -4.78 2.48 5.81
N GLY A 78 -5.44 2.48 4.64
CA GLY A 78 -4.83 2.17 3.35
C GLY A 78 -4.44 0.70 3.18
N ALA A 79 -3.67 0.39 2.15
CA ALA A 79 -3.24 -0.98 1.84
C ALA A 79 -2.36 -1.60 2.94
N GLY A 80 -1.62 -0.79 3.70
CA GLY A 80 -0.77 -1.22 4.81
C GLY A 80 -1.52 -1.94 5.93
N THR A 81 -2.82 -1.69 6.11
CA THR A 81 -3.65 -2.36 7.13
C THR A 81 -3.74 -3.88 6.93
N PHE A 82 -3.64 -4.36 5.69
CA PHE A 82 -3.61 -5.79 5.37
C PHE A 82 -2.21 -6.20 4.90
N SER A 83 -1.21 -5.99 5.74
CA SER A 83 0.20 -6.30 5.48
C SER A 83 0.86 -6.89 6.74
N ASP A 84 2.16 -7.19 6.68
CA ASP A 84 2.95 -7.50 7.88
C ASP A 84 3.12 -6.27 8.80
N GLY A 85 2.87 -5.07 8.27
CA GLY A 85 2.99 -3.85 9.06
C GLY A 85 4.43 -3.49 9.40
N LYS A 86 5.38 -3.71 8.49
CA LYS A 86 6.78 -3.33 8.69
C LYS A 86 6.93 -1.82 8.81
N LEU A 87 7.69 -1.39 9.79
CA LEU A 87 7.93 0.02 10.10
C LEU A 87 9.35 0.50 9.76
N ASN A 88 10.17 -0.37 9.18
CA ASN A 88 11.50 0.00 8.73
C ASN A 88 11.44 0.98 7.56
N THR A 89 12.30 1.98 7.59
CA THR A 89 12.51 2.88 6.46
C THR A 89 14.00 3.17 6.28
N LEU A 90 14.42 3.37 5.02
CA LEU A 90 15.76 3.83 4.67
C LEU A 90 15.82 5.34 4.45
N VAL A 91 14.70 6.04 4.65
CA VAL A 91 14.64 7.49 4.49
C VAL A 91 15.48 8.15 5.59
N LYS A 92 16.43 9.00 5.19
CA LYS A 92 17.20 9.79 6.13
C LYS A 92 16.31 10.80 6.84
N ASP A 93 16.47 10.89 8.16
CA ASP A 93 15.60 11.69 9.02
C ASP A 93 16.40 12.54 10.00
N PRO A 94 16.96 13.68 9.54
CA PRO A 94 17.78 14.53 10.39
C PRO A 94 16.98 15.30 11.46
N VAL A 95 15.65 15.35 11.36
CA VAL A 95 14.78 16.15 12.24
C VAL A 95 13.87 15.31 13.15
N GLY A 96 13.93 13.98 13.06
CA GLY A 96 13.24 13.07 13.98
C GLY A 96 11.79 12.71 13.61
N ARG A 97 11.37 12.84 12.35
CA ARG A 97 10.01 12.47 11.89
C ARG A 97 9.76 10.97 11.96
N GLY A 98 10.76 10.14 11.62
CA GLY A 98 10.65 8.68 11.72
C GLY A 98 10.43 8.24 13.16
N LYS A 99 11.16 8.83 14.12
CA LYS A 99 10.94 8.59 15.55
C LYS A 99 9.54 9.04 15.98
N LEU A 100 9.11 10.24 15.57
CA LEU A 100 7.76 10.74 15.83
C LEU A 100 6.68 9.75 15.34
N VAL A 101 6.83 9.21 14.13
CA VAL A 101 5.88 8.24 13.57
C VAL A 101 5.76 7.01 14.46
N LEU A 102 6.88 6.46 14.92
CA LEU A 102 6.88 5.31 15.83
C LEU A 102 6.28 5.65 17.20
N GLU A 103 6.61 6.81 17.76
CA GLU A 103 6.04 7.32 19.01
C GLU A 103 4.51 7.49 18.91
N LEU A 104 4.01 8.00 17.78
CA LEU A 104 2.58 8.11 17.53
C LEU A 104 1.90 6.76 17.38
N PHE A 105 2.50 5.80 16.67
CA PHE A 105 1.96 4.44 16.63
C PHE A 105 1.86 3.83 18.03
N MET A 106 2.88 4.01 18.86
CA MET A 106 2.84 3.56 20.26
C MET A 106 1.76 4.28 21.07
N GLU A 107 1.62 5.59 20.92
CA GLU A 107 0.60 6.38 21.60
C GLU A 107 -0.82 5.87 21.29
N PHE A 108 -1.06 5.43 20.06
CA PHE A 108 -2.35 4.92 19.61
C PHE A 108 -2.53 3.40 19.72
N GLY A 109 -1.61 2.70 20.38
CA GLY A 109 -1.82 1.31 20.81
C GLY A 109 -0.85 0.27 20.27
N ALA A 110 0.18 0.66 19.51
CA ALA A 110 1.23 -0.27 19.13
C ALA A 110 2.12 -0.62 20.34
N ASP A 111 2.72 -1.82 20.30
CA ASP A 111 3.62 -2.27 21.37
C ASP A 111 4.85 -1.35 21.46
N PRO A 112 5.29 -0.95 22.68
CA PRO A 112 6.47 -0.10 22.87
C PRO A 112 7.77 -0.66 22.29
N SER A 113 7.87 -1.96 22.05
CA SER A 113 9.04 -2.60 21.44
C SER A 113 9.39 -2.04 20.08
N ILE A 114 8.42 -1.48 19.33
CA ILE A 114 8.66 -0.88 18.03
C ILE A 114 9.68 0.27 18.05
N LEU A 115 9.91 0.89 19.22
CA LEU A 115 10.91 1.94 19.40
C LEU A 115 12.35 1.40 19.53
N TYR A 116 12.50 0.13 19.89
CA TYR A 116 13.78 -0.49 20.22
C TYR A 116 14.16 -1.63 19.27
N ASP A 117 13.17 -2.22 18.61
CA ASP A 117 13.39 -3.33 17.71
C ASP A 117 14.17 -2.89 16.47
N HIS A 118 15.12 -3.71 16.06
CA HIS A 118 15.90 -3.47 14.85
C HIS A 118 15.04 -3.56 13.56
N LYS A 119 14.00 -4.39 13.59
CA LYS A 119 13.04 -4.59 12.49
C LYS A 119 11.60 -4.54 13.01
N PRO A 120 11.13 -3.35 13.44
CA PRO A 120 9.80 -3.23 14.04
C PRO A 120 8.69 -3.53 13.05
N HIS A 121 7.64 -4.19 13.54
CA HIS A 121 6.40 -4.45 12.80
C HIS A 121 5.20 -4.34 13.73
N ILE A 122 4.02 -4.08 13.18
CA ILE A 122 2.78 -3.98 13.96
C ILE A 122 1.91 -5.23 13.78
N GLY A 123 1.76 -5.73 12.56
CA GLY A 123 0.77 -6.75 12.20
C GLY A 123 -0.59 -6.14 11.84
N THR A 124 -1.36 -6.88 11.04
CA THR A 124 -2.63 -6.38 10.49
C THR A 124 -3.70 -6.13 11.56
N ASP A 125 -3.75 -6.97 12.58
CA ASP A 125 -4.69 -6.90 13.71
C ASP A 125 -4.47 -5.66 14.58
N VAL A 126 -3.24 -5.41 15.00
CA VAL A 126 -2.89 -4.26 15.85
C VAL A 126 -3.00 -2.95 15.08
N LEU A 127 -2.57 -2.92 13.80
CA LEU A 127 -2.65 -1.72 12.99
C LEU A 127 -4.09 -1.24 12.77
N ALA A 128 -5.05 -2.15 12.68
CA ALA A 128 -6.46 -1.81 12.58
C ALA A 128 -6.94 -0.99 13.79
N GLU A 129 -6.57 -1.38 15.00
CA GLU A 129 -6.94 -0.63 16.22
C GLU A 129 -6.20 0.71 16.30
N VAL A 130 -4.93 0.75 15.92
CA VAL A 130 -4.14 1.99 15.91
C VAL A 130 -4.76 3.05 14.99
N VAL A 131 -5.13 2.69 13.76
CA VAL A 131 -5.73 3.66 12.82
C VAL A 131 -7.09 4.15 13.29
N LYS A 132 -7.88 3.29 13.92
CA LYS A 132 -9.14 3.66 14.56
C LYS A 132 -8.94 4.73 15.64
N HIS A 133 -7.99 4.52 16.55
CA HIS A 133 -7.70 5.48 17.60
C HIS A 133 -7.17 6.82 17.04
N MET A 134 -6.37 6.78 15.98
CA MET A 134 -5.93 8.00 15.29
C MET A 134 -7.11 8.80 14.71
N ARG A 135 -8.06 8.12 14.06
CA ARG A 135 -9.30 8.75 13.56
C ARG A 135 -10.10 9.39 14.70
N GLU A 136 -10.30 8.67 15.80
CA GLU A 136 -11.03 9.19 16.96
C GLU A 136 -10.38 10.44 17.51
N GLU A 137 -9.07 10.50 17.57
CA GLU A 137 -8.33 11.70 18.00
C GLU A 137 -8.48 12.86 17.01
N ILE A 138 -8.39 12.62 15.69
CA ILE A 138 -8.62 13.64 14.67
C ILE A 138 -10.02 14.26 14.83
N ASN A 139 -11.03 13.42 15.00
CA ASN A 139 -12.42 13.88 15.19
C ASN A 139 -12.59 14.64 16.51
N ARG A 140 -11.99 14.15 17.60
CA ARG A 140 -12.02 14.82 18.92
C ARG A 140 -11.41 16.22 18.86
N LEU A 141 -10.38 16.43 18.04
CA LEU A 141 -9.71 17.70 17.85
C LEU A 141 -10.42 18.64 16.84
N GLY A 142 -11.64 18.29 16.40
CA GLY A 142 -12.45 19.11 15.50
C GLY A 142 -12.21 18.83 14.01
N GLY A 143 -11.39 17.82 13.66
CA GLY A 143 -11.33 17.28 12.31
C GLY A 143 -12.62 16.52 11.95
N ASN A 144 -12.71 16.07 10.72
CA ASN A 144 -13.83 15.27 10.24
C ASN A 144 -13.32 14.19 9.28
N VAL A 145 -13.41 12.92 9.68
CA VAL A 145 -13.07 11.79 8.81
C VAL A 145 -14.36 11.22 8.24
N ARG A 146 -14.52 11.29 6.92
CA ARG A 146 -15.71 10.82 6.19
C ARG A 146 -15.34 9.59 5.37
N PHE A 147 -16.02 8.47 5.65
CA PHE A 147 -15.89 7.22 4.91
C PHE A 147 -16.94 7.08 3.82
N ASP A 148 -16.75 6.08 2.96
CA ASP A 148 -17.64 5.78 1.84
C ASP A 148 -17.92 7.03 0.97
N THR A 149 -16.92 7.91 0.91
CA THR A 149 -16.96 9.23 0.26
C THR A 149 -15.79 9.32 -0.70
N GLN A 150 -16.08 9.18 -1.99
CA GLN A 150 -15.07 9.21 -3.04
C GLN A 150 -14.92 10.62 -3.61
N VAL A 151 -13.69 11.13 -3.65
CA VAL A 151 -13.39 12.32 -4.46
C VAL A 151 -13.37 11.93 -5.93
N THR A 152 -14.25 12.55 -6.70
CA THR A 152 -14.43 12.26 -8.13
C THR A 152 -13.84 13.32 -9.03
N ASP A 153 -13.61 14.53 -8.51
CA ASP A 153 -13.05 15.63 -9.28
C ASP A 153 -12.38 16.69 -8.41
N LEU A 154 -11.50 17.47 -9.02
CA LEU A 154 -10.94 18.70 -8.46
C LEU A 154 -11.68 19.92 -9.02
N LEU A 155 -11.99 20.87 -8.14
CA LEU A 155 -12.51 22.16 -8.53
C LEU A 155 -11.35 23.16 -8.61
N THR A 156 -11.19 23.82 -9.74
CA THR A 156 -10.08 24.74 -9.99
C THR A 156 -10.56 26.07 -10.55
N GLU A 157 -9.91 27.14 -10.14
CA GLU A 157 -10.05 28.47 -10.74
C GLU A 157 -8.66 28.93 -11.23
N GLY A 158 -8.50 28.96 -12.57
CA GLY A 158 -7.19 29.16 -13.16
C GLY A 158 -6.22 28.06 -12.75
N SER A 159 -5.06 28.46 -12.22
CA SER A 159 -4.02 27.54 -11.73
C SER A 159 -4.10 27.24 -10.23
N ARG A 160 -5.27 27.42 -9.60
CA ARG A 160 -5.48 27.15 -8.17
C ARG A 160 -6.61 26.14 -7.94
N VAL A 161 -6.45 25.26 -6.97
CA VAL A 161 -7.55 24.45 -6.46
C VAL A 161 -8.46 25.31 -5.59
N CYS A 162 -9.77 25.14 -5.74
CA CYS A 162 -10.78 25.81 -4.93
C CYS A 162 -11.74 24.83 -4.22
N GLY A 163 -11.53 23.53 -4.40
CA GLY A 163 -12.29 22.49 -3.74
C GLY A 163 -12.20 21.14 -4.43
N VAL A 164 -13.06 20.25 -3.97
CA VAL A 164 -13.23 18.90 -4.52
C VAL A 164 -14.70 18.58 -4.70
N LYS A 165 -15.00 17.73 -5.69
CA LYS A 165 -16.30 17.10 -5.86
C LYS A 165 -16.24 15.69 -5.28
N VAL A 166 -17.23 15.33 -4.47
CA VAL A 166 -17.32 14.01 -3.84
C VAL A 166 -18.61 13.30 -4.24
N SER A 167 -18.56 11.98 -4.24
CA SER A 167 -19.72 11.10 -4.41
C SER A 167 -19.82 10.15 -3.22
N PHE A 168 -21.02 9.94 -2.74
CA PHE A 168 -21.34 9.03 -1.63
C PHE A 168 -22.77 8.50 -1.79
N ALA A 169 -23.11 7.41 -1.09
CA ALA A 169 -24.47 6.88 -1.10
C ALA A 169 -25.36 7.65 -0.11
N ASP A 170 -26.58 7.99 -0.54
CA ASP A 170 -27.62 8.51 0.33
C ASP A 170 -27.95 7.48 1.43
N PRO A 171 -27.83 7.83 2.72
CA PRO A 171 -28.08 6.88 3.81
C PRO A 171 -29.51 6.30 3.84
N GLN A 172 -30.49 7.01 3.24
CA GLN A 172 -31.87 6.60 3.24
C GLN A 172 -32.27 5.76 2.02
N THR A 173 -31.76 6.15 0.85
CA THR A 173 -32.16 5.54 -0.43
C THR A 173 -31.10 4.65 -1.06
N GLY A 174 -29.84 4.78 -0.65
CA GLY A 174 -28.68 4.13 -1.28
C GLY A 174 -28.29 4.71 -2.64
N ASN A 175 -29.01 5.72 -3.12
CA ASN A 175 -28.69 6.35 -4.40
C ASN A 175 -27.42 7.22 -4.30
N PRO A 176 -26.64 7.35 -5.38
CA PRO A 176 -25.47 8.22 -5.39
C PRO A 176 -25.88 9.70 -5.25
N LEU A 177 -25.23 10.38 -4.32
CA LEU A 177 -25.28 11.83 -4.15
C LEU A 177 -23.93 12.43 -4.46
N GLU A 178 -23.94 13.69 -4.87
CA GLU A 178 -22.73 14.48 -5.11
C GLU A 178 -22.75 15.75 -4.24
N GLU A 179 -21.56 16.15 -3.81
CA GLU A 179 -21.35 17.36 -3.01
C GLU A 179 -20.06 18.05 -3.47
N GLU A 180 -20.04 19.36 -3.44
CA GLU A 180 -18.82 20.15 -3.61
C GLU A 180 -18.34 20.66 -2.25
N ILE A 181 -17.07 20.38 -1.92
CA ILE A 181 -16.43 20.83 -0.69
C ILE A 181 -15.41 21.90 -1.07
N LYS A 182 -15.62 23.12 -0.63
CA LYS A 182 -14.69 24.23 -0.88
C LYS A 182 -13.44 24.08 -0.02
N SER A 183 -12.29 24.24 -0.63
CA SER A 183 -11.00 24.31 0.04
C SER A 183 -9.94 24.85 -0.90
N SER A 184 -9.10 25.74 -0.41
CA SER A 184 -7.91 26.23 -1.10
C SER A 184 -6.66 25.38 -0.83
N VAL A 185 -6.78 24.38 0.05
CA VAL A 185 -5.70 23.45 0.41
C VAL A 185 -6.20 22.01 0.33
N VAL A 186 -5.69 21.25 -0.64
CA VAL A 186 -6.07 19.87 -0.91
C VAL A 186 -4.83 19.00 -0.95
N VAL A 187 -4.79 17.97 -0.10
CA VAL A 187 -3.70 16.98 -0.04
C VAL A 187 -4.12 15.72 -0.77
N LEU A 188 -3.32 15.29 -1.75
CA LEU A 188 -3.52 14.05 -2.50
C LEU A 188 -2.77 12.90 -1.83
N ALA A 189 -3.39 12.21 -0.90
CA ALA A 189 -2.84 11.03 -0.22
C ALA A 189 -3.59 9.75 -0.65
N ILE A 190 -3.72 9.55 -1.95
CA ILE A 190 -4.66 8.63 -2.60
C ILE A 190 -4.21 7.17 -2.66
N GLY A 191 -2.94 6.86 -2.34
CA GLY A 191 -2.38 5.53 -2.50
C GLY A 191 -2.09 5.14 -3.97
N HIS A 192 -1.43 4.01 -4.16
CA HIS A 192 -0.95 3.58 -5.49
C HIS A 192 -2.01 2.89 -6.36
N SER A 193 -3.18 2.58 -5.81
CA SER A 193 -4.23 1.81 -6.50
C SER A 193 -5.40 2.65 -7.01
N ALA A 194 -5.44 3.94 -6.73
CA ALA A 194 -6.51 4.87 -7.14
C ALA A 194 -6.40 5.27 -8.61
N ARG A 195 -6.55 4.31 -9.50
CA ARG A 195 -6.33 4.45 -10.95
C ARG A 195 -7.35 5.36 -11.63
N ASP A 196 -8.59 5.35 -11.16
CA ASP A 196 -9.64 6.29 -11.55
C ASP A 196 -9.27 7.73 -11.17
N THR A 197 -8.70 7.92 -9.99
CA THR A 197 -8.19 9.24 -9.56
C THR A 197 -6.99 9.67 -10.39
N PHE A 198 -6.06 8.78 -10.72
CA PHE A 198 -4.97 9.10 -11.64
C PHE A 198 -5.48 9.57 -13.01
N SER A 199 -6.51 8.91 -13.55
CA SER A 199 -7.13 9.32 -14.81
C SER A 199 -7.78 10.70 -14.70
N MET A 200 -8.51 10.98 -13.63
CA MET A 200 -9.10 12.29 -13.36
C MET A 200 -8.04 13.39 -13.26
N LEU A 201 -6.93 13.12 -12.57
CA LEU A 201 -5.82 14.07 -12.45
C LEU A 201 -5.18 14.36 -13.83
N LEU A 202 -5.01 13.33 -14.66
CA LEU A 202 -4.50 13.50 -16.02
C LEU A 202 -5.45 14.34 -16.89
N ASP A 203 -6.76 14.08 -16.82
CA ASP A 203 -7.80 14.86 -17.54
C ASP A 203 -7.81 16.32 -17.09
N ARG A 204 -7.49 16.59 -15.84
CA ARG A 204 -7.30 17.93 -15.26
C ARG A 204 -5.93 18.53 -15.56
N GLN A 205 -5.10 17.87 -16.36
CA GLN A 205 -3.75 18.32 -16.73
C GLN A 205 -2.83 18.54 -15.53
N ILE A 206 -3.04 17.80 -14.43
CA ILE A 206 -2.10 17.80 -13.31
C ILE A 206 -0.79 17.16 -13.77
N PRO A 207 0.36 17.83 -13.62
CA PRO A 207 1.64 17.30 -14.07
C PRO A 207 1.97 16.00 -13.37
N MET A 208 2.17 14.95 -14.16
CA MET A 208 2.57 13.62 -13.68
C MET A 208 3.41 12.91 -14.75
N GLU A 209 4.19 11.95 -14.31
CA GLU A 209 5.05 11.12 -15.15
C GLU A 209 4.94 9.64 -14.77
N GLN A 210 5.30 8.78 -15.71
CA GLN A 210 5.46 7.36 -15.42
C GLN A 210 6.65 7.13 -14.50
N LYS A 211 6.53 6.14 -13.62
CA LYS A 211 7.56 5.77 -12.65
C LYS A 211 7.89 4.30 -12.79
N ALA A 212 9.17 3.95 -12.77
CA ALA A 212 9.61 2.57 -12.71
C ALA A 212 9.13 1.89 -11.42
N PHE A 213 8.80 0.61 -11.53
CA PHE A 213 8.38 -0.24 -10.42
C PHE A 213 8.85 -1.68 -10.65
N ALA A 214 8.36 -2.63 -9.88
CA ALA A 214 8.66 -4.03 -10.06
C ALA A 214 7.38 -4.86 -9.98
N VAL A 215 7.38 -6.00 -10.64
CA VAL A 215 6.26 -6.96 -10.63
C VAL A 215 6.80 -8.37 -10.43
N GLY A 216 5.98 -9.24 -9.89
CA GLY A 216 6.37 -10.61 -9.70
C GLY A 216 5.29 -11.51 -9.12
N LEU A 217 5.73 -12.56 -8.47
CA LEU A 217 4.89 -13.59 -7.91
C LEU A 217 5.11 -13.70 -6.40
N ARG A 218 4.07 -14.07 -5.66
CA ARG A 218 4.22 -14.50 -4.26
C ARG A 218 4.71 -15.93 -4.22
N ILE A 219 5.71 -16.20 -3.38
CA ILE A 219 6.21 -17.53 -3.10
C ILE A 219 5.98 -17.90 -1.65
N GLN A 220 5.58 -19.15 -1.41
CA GLN A 220 5.41 -19.71 -0.08
C GLN A 220 6.35 -20.87 0.17
N HIS A 221 6.90 -20.90 1.36
CA HIS A 221 7.69 -21.99 1.92
C HIS A 221 7.23 -22.28 3.35
N PRO A 222 7.47 -23.49 3.90
CA PRO A 222 7.26 -23.73 5.32
C PRO A 222 8.10 -22.75 6.18
N GLN A 223 7.47 -22.09 7.16
CA GLN A 223 8.20 -21.18 8.06
C GLN A 223 9.34 -21.90 8.79
N LYS A 224 9.15 -23.18 9.16
CA LYS A 224 10.16 -24.00 9.78
C LYS A 224 11.45 -24.13 8.95
N MET A 225 11.32 -24.23 7.62
CA MET A 225 12.46 -24.24 6.71
C MET A 225 13.26 -22.93 6.77
N ILE A 226 12.58 -21.82 6.84
CA ILE A 226 13.22 -20.50 6.95
C ILE A 226 13.88 -20.35 8.33
N ASN A 227 13.20 -20.76 9.41
CA ASN A 227 13.78 -20.76 10.77
C ASN A 227 15.06 -21.59 10.82
N LEU A 228 15.02 -22.82 10.23
CA LEU A 228 16.19 -23.69 10.20
C LEU A 228 17.37 -23.02 9.47
N SER A 229 17.11 -22.39 8.34
CA SER A 229 18.15 -21.69 7.57
C SER A 229 18.73 -20.49 8.33
N GLN A 230 17.91 -19.72 9.04
CA GLN A 230 18.34 -18.49 9.71
C GLN A 230 18.88 -18.72 11.13
N TYR A 231 18.32 -19.69 11.85
CA TYR A 231 18.60 -19.94 13.27
C TYR A 231 19.27 -21.28 13.56
N GLY A 232 19.41 -22.15 12.55
CA GLY A 232 19.92 -23.52 12.75
C GLY A 232 18.93 -24.46 13.44
N ARG A 233 17.67 -24.06 13.63
CA ARG A 233 16.60 -24.85 14.26
C ARG A 233 15.23 -24.49 13.68
N GLU A 234 14.33 -25.47 13.62
CA GLU A 234 12.97 -25.26 13.07
C GLU A 234 12.07 -24.47 14.02
N ASP A 235 12.19 -24.72 15.31
CA ASP A 235 11.46 -23.96 16.34
C ASP A 235 12.22 -22.67 16.66
N ALA A 236 11.61 -21.55 16.35
CA ALA A 236 12.19 -20.24 16.60
C ALA A 236 12.20 -19.86 18.10
N GLY A 237 11.31 -20.44 18.91
CA GLY A 237 11.16 -20.10 20.33
C GLY A 237 10.95 -18.60 20.51
N THR A 238 11.70 -18.00 21.42
CA THR A 238 11.64 -16.54 21.74
C THR A 238 12.18 -15.63 20.64
N LEU A 239 12.85 -16.18 19.61
CA LEU A 239 13.36 -15.37 18.49
C LEU A 239 12.25 -14.94 17.51
N GLY A 240 11.08 -15.60 17.58
CA GLY A 240 9.98 -15.36 16.65
C GLY A 240 10.27 -15.90 15.24
N ALA A 241 9.27 -15.85 14.37
CA ALA A 241 9.38 -16.36 13.01
C ALA A 241 10.48 -15.64 12.22
N ALA A 242 11.40 -16.42 11.63
CA ALA A 242 12.53 -15.90 10.89
C ALA A 242 12.09 -15.18 9.60
N ASN A 243 12.79 -14.14 9.26
CA ASN A 243 12.64 -13.41 8.00
C ASN A 243 13.86 -13.60 7.10
N TYR A 244 13.72 -13.19 5.84
CA TYR A 244 14.83 -13.13 4.88
C TYR A 244 14.72 -11.91 3.97
N LYS A 245 15.84 -11.54 3.39
CA LYS A 245 15.93 -10.56 2.31
C LYS A 245 16.89 -11.13 1.27
N LEU A 246 16.38 -11.30 0.06
CA LEU A 246 17.12 -11.87 -1.06
C LEU A 246 17.17 -10.88 -2.21
N THR A 247 18.31 -10.82 -2.88
CA THR A 247 18.49 -9.99 -4.06
C THR A 247 19.49 -10.66 -5.00
N ARG A 248 19.24 -10.55 -6.30
CA ARG A 248 20.12 -11.09 -7.32
C ARG A 248 20.02 -10.26 -8.59
N GLN A 249 21.18 -9.98 -9.18
CA GLN A 249 21.27 -9.43 -10.51
C GLN A 249 21.36 -10.62 -11.50
N THR A 250 20.47 -10.64 -12.48
CA THR A 250 20.45 -11.69 -13.51
C THR A 250 21.40 -11.36 -14.67
N LYS A 251 21.71 -12.38 -15.48
CA LYS A 251 22.54 -12.22 -16.68
C LYS A 251 21.92 -11.27 -17.72
N SER A 252 20.59 -11.18 -17.74
CA SER A 252 19.84 -10.24 -18.58
C SER A 252 19.93 -8.79 -18.12
N GLY A 253 20.57 -8.51 -16.98
CA GLY A 253 20.67 -7.19 -16.39
C GLY A 253 19.48 -6.80 -15.51
N ARG A 254 18.48 -7.67 -15.33
CA ARG A 254 17.33 -7.40 -14.46
C ARG A 254 17.65 -7.76 -13.01
N GLY A 255 17.29 -6.86 -12.10
CA GLY A 255 17.31 -7.16 -10.67
C GLY A 255 16.08 -7.98 -10.27
N VAL A 256 16.30 -9.02 -9.48
CA VAL A 256 15.23 -9.82 -8.83
C VAL A 256 15.46 -9.78 -7.33
N TYR A 257 14.42 -9.49 -6.57
CA TYR A 257 14.54 -9.37 -5.12
C TYR A 257 13.26 -9.74 -4.39
N SER A 258 13.43 -10.18 -3.12
CA SER A 258 12.32 -10.40 -2.23
C SER A 258 11.75 -9.05 -1.77
N PHE A 259 10.42 -8.96 -1.71
CA PHE A 259 9.72 -7.76 -1.32
C PHE A 259 8.57 -8.10 -0.39
N CYS A 260 8.38 -7.26 0.64
CA CYS A 260 7.29 -7.43 1.61
C CYS A 260 7.18 -8.87 2.13
N MET A 261 8.32 -9.44 2.58
CA MET A 261 8.37 -10.78 3.16
C MET A 261 7.57 -10.79 4.45
N CYS A 262 6.66 -11.77 4.57
CA CYS A 262 5.73 -11.96 5.67
C CYS A 262 6.04 -13.27 6.39
N PRO A 263 6.77 -13.24 7.52
CA PRO A 263 7.00 -14.42 8.33
C PRO A 263 5.69 -14.91 8.94
N GLY A 264 5.49 -16.24 8.98
CA GLY A 264 4.30 -16.83 9.57
C GLY A 264 3.00 -16.20 9.09
N GLY A 265 2.89 -15.97 7.76
CA GLY A 265 1.84 -15.15 7.19
C GLY A 265 1.03 -15.85 6.10
N TYR A 266 0.27 -15.04 5.38
CA TYR A 266 -0.70 -15.49 4.37
C TYR A 266 -0.53 -14.69 3.09
N VAL A 267 -0.72 -15.37 1.95
CA VAL A 267 -0.95 -14.69 0.67
C VAL A 267 -2.43 -14.31 0.61
N VAL A 268 -2.72 -13.09 0.21
CA VAL A 268 -4.09 -12.57 0.23
C VAL A 268 -4.52 -12.09 -1.15
N ASN A 269 -5.81 -12.28 -1.48
CA ASN A 269 -6.43 -11.62 -2.61
C ASN A 269 -6.55 -10.13 -2.30
N ALA A 270 -5.80 -9.32 -3.02
CA ALA A 270 -5.69 -7.88 -2.86
C ALA A 270 -6.26 -7.11 -4.06
N SER A 271 -7.20 -7.71 -4.77
CA SER A 271 -7.88 -7.10 -5.92
C SER A 271 -8.67 -5.86 -5.53
N SER A 272 -8.80 -4.92 -6.45
CA SER A 272 -9.61 -3.70 -6.28
C SER A 272 -10.43 -3.35 -7.51
N GLU A 273 -10.27 -4.06 -8.60
CA GLU A 273 -10.99 -3.85 -9.85
C GLU A 273 -11.59 -5.18 -10.33
N GLU A 274 -12.81 -5.15 -10.84
CA GLU A 274 -13.47 -6.34 -11.40
C GLU A 274 -12.71 -6.93 -12.58
N GLY A 275 -12.65 -8.26 -12.65
CA GLY A 275 -11.95 -8.96 -13.72
C GLY A 275 -10.42 -8.85 -13.68
N ARG A 276 -9.86 -8.31 -12.60
CA ARG A 276 -8.43 -8.09 -12.37
C ARG A 276 -8.04 -8.64 -11.01
N LEU A 277 -7.05 -9.52 -10.99
CA LEU A 277 -6.64 -10.17 -9.74
C LEU A 277 -5.20 -9.78 -9.38
N ALA A 278 -5.05 -9.27 -8.17
CA ALA A 278 -3.76 -8.98 -7.56
C ALA A 278 -3.63 -9.71 -6.23
N VAL A 279 -2.41 -10.03 -5.83
CA VAL A 279 -2.08 -10.63 -4.54
C VAL A 279 -1.11 -9.76 -3.76
N ASN A 280 -1.23 -9.83 -2.44
CA ASN A 280 -0.27 -9.30 -1.48
C ASN A 280 0.03 -10.36 -0.43
N GLY A 281 0.87 -10.03 0.54
CA GLY A 281 1.06 -10.82 1.75
C GLY A 281 0.71 -10.04 2.99
N MET A 282 0.28 -10.74 4.03
CA MET A 282 0.06 -10.17 5.35
C MET A 282 0.51 -11.13 6.45
N SER A 283 0.75 -10.60 7.64
CA SER A 283 0.93 -11.37 8.88
C SER A 283 0.13 -10.72 9.99
N TYR A 284 -0.32 -11.53 10.94
CA TYR A 284 -0.77 -11.04 12.25
C TYR A 284 0.44 -10.65 13.10
N HIS A 285 0.21 -9.97 14.21
CA HIS A 285 1.27 -9.53 15.10
C HIS A 285 2.15 -10.68 15.60
N ASP A 286 1.53 -11.82 15.93
CA ASP A 286 2.21 -13.02 16.45
C ASP A 286 3.02 -13.80 15.39
N ARG A 287 2.78 -13.56 14.09
CA ARG A 287 3.44 -14.27 12.99
C ARG A 287 3.41 -15.79 13.13
N ALA A 288 2.30 -16.34 13.62
CA ALA A 288 2.15 -17.75 13.96
C ALA A 288 1.68 -18.66 12.82
N GLY A 289 1.58 -18.14 11.59
CA GLY A 289 1.22 -18.94 10.42
C GLY A 289 2.28 -19.99 10.06
N GLU A 290 1.85 -21.06 9.42
CA GLU A 290 2.72 -22.19 9.07
C GLU A 290 3.73 -21.87 7.96
N ASN A 291 3.41 -20.93 7.07
CA ASN A 291 4.26 -20.54 5.95
C ASN A 291 4.89 -19.16 6.14
N ALA A 292 6.10 -19.03 5.62
CA ALA A 292 6.68 -17.77 5.21
C ALA A 292 6.27 -17.45 3.77
N ASN A 293 5.95 -16.21 3.46
CA ASN A 293 5.76 -15.80 2.07
C ASN A 293 6.46 -14.48 1.76
N SER A 294 6.78 -14.29 0.50
CA SER A 294 7.37 -13.06 -0.02
C SER A 294 6.95 -12.87 -1.47
N ALA A 295 6.83 -11.65 -1.92
CA ALA A 295 6.93 -11.37 -3.34
C ALA A 295 8.37 -11.59 -3.81
N LEU A 296 8.53 -12.21 -4.97
CA LEU A 296 9.75 -12.20 -5.76
C LEU A 296 9.48 -11.32 -6.97
N ILE A 297 10.11 -10.17 -7.02
CA ILE A 297 9.79 -9.12 -7.99
C ILE A 297 10.97 -8.80 -8.89
N VAL A 298 10.63 -8.52 -10.13
CA VAL A 298 11.57 -8.17 -11.21
C VAL A 298 11.35 -6.72 -11.59
N THR A 299 12.41 -5.95 -11.69
CA THR A 299 12.34 -4.55 -12.10
C THR A 299 11.82 -4.42 -13.53
N VAL A 300 10.84 -3.55 -13.71
CA VAL A 300 10.30 -3.15 -15.01
C VAL A 300 10.50 -1.65 -15.24
N THR A 301 10.67 -1.29 -16.50
CA THR A 301 10.90 0.08 -16.93
C THR A 301 9.84 0.49 -17.96
N PRO A 302 9.73 1.77 -18.31
CA PRO A 302 8.82 2.22 -19.37
C PRO A 302 8.96 1.48 -20.71
N GLU A 303 10.09 0.89 -21.00
CA GLU A 303 10.34 0.09 -22.20
C GLU A 303 9.57 -1.25 -22.20
N ASP A 304 9.20 -1.74 -21.02
CA ASP A 304 8.37 -2.96 -20.85
C ASP A 304 6.87 -2.67 -21.02
N PHE A 305 6.45 -1.41 -21.05
CA PHE A 305 5.04 -1.04 -21.05
C PHE A 305 4.47 -1.05 -22.48
N PRO A 306 3.21 -1.53 -22.66
CA PRO A 306 2.62 -1.66 -23.99
C PRO A 306 2.23 -0.31 -24.61
N GLU A 307 2.14 0.73 -23.81
CA GLU A 307 1.69 2.07 -24.17
C GLU A 307 2.70 3.12 -23.71
N SER A 308 2.56 4.34 -24.20
CA SER A 308 3.33 5.50 -23.75
C SER A 308 2.44 6.46 -22.93
N GLY A 309 3.08 7.35 -22.16
CA GLY A 309 2.39 8.37 -21.38
C GLY A 309 2.39 8.08 -19.87
N PRO A 310 1.89 9.02 -19.06
CA PRO A 310 1.98 8.94 -17.60
C PRO A 310 1.33 7.71 -16.98
N LEU A 311 0.26 7.17 -17.60
CA LEU A 311 -0.49 6.02 -17.12
C LEU A 311 -0.10 4.69 -17.79
N SER A 312 1.00 4.64 -18.54
CA SER A 312 1.45 3.42 -19.22
C SER A 312 1.78 2.28 -18.24
N GLY A 313 2.34 2.60 -17.07
CA GLY A 313 2.56 1.62 -16.01
C GLY A 313 1.27 1.05 -15.44
N VAL A 314 0.22 1.85 -15.31
CA VAL A 314 -1.12 1.40 -14.91
C VAL A 314 -1.68 0.41 -15.94
N ALA A 315 -1.57 0.71 -17.23
CA ALA A 315 -2.01 -0.19 -18.29
C ALA A 315 -1.26 -1.53 -18.24
N PHE A 316 0.04 -1.50 -18.01
CA PHE A 316 0.84 -2.71 -17.83
C PHE A 316 0.39 -3.53 -16.62
N GLN A 317 0.19 -2.93 -15.46
CA GLN A 317 -0.32 -3.62 -14.27
C GLN A 317 -1.69 -4.26 -14.54
N ARG A 318 -2.62 -3.53 -15.16
CA ARG A 318 -3.96 -4.05 -15.50
C ARG A 318 -3.91 -5.24 -16.43
N LYS A 319 -3.04 -5.22 -17.43
CA LYS A 319 -2.84 -6.36 -18.35
C LYS A 319 -2.39 -7.62 -17.59
N LEU A 320 -1.46 -7.48 -16.66
CA LEU A 320 -1.02 -8.60 -15.82
C LEU A 320 -2.13 -9.11 -14.89
N GLU A 321 -2.87 -8.22 -14.28
CA GLU A 321 -3.97 -8.54 -13.37
C GLU A 321 -5.16 -9.22 -14.10
N GLU A 322 -5.44 -8.82 -15.34
CA GLU A 322 -6.42 -9.48 -16.21
C GLU A 322 -5.98 -10.90 -16.58
N ALA A 323 -4.71 -11.08 -16.90
CA ALA A 323 -4.14 -12.40 -17.17
C ALA A 323 -4.20 -13.30 -15.92
N ALA A 324 -3.90 -12.76 -14.74
CA ALA A 324 -4.00 -13.50 -13.48
C ALA A 324 -5.44 -13.91 -13.18
N TYR A 325 -6.41 -13.02 -13.42
CA TYR A 325 -7.84 -13.33 -13.25
C TYR A 325 -8.28 -14.49 -14.16
N ARG A 326 -7.88 -14.46 -15.42
CA ARG A 326 -8.23 -15.53 -16.39
C ARG A 326 -7.56 -16.86 -16.07
N ALA A 327 -6.35 -16.85 -15.51
CA ALA A 327 -5.55 -18.05 -15.26
C ALA A 327 -6.24 -19.06 -14.32
N ALA A 328 -7.10 -18.59 -13.41
CA ALA A 328 -7.81 -19.45 -12.45
C ALA A 328 -9.29 -19.07 -12.27
N GLY A 329 -9.90 -18.44 -13.28
CA GLY A 329 -11.34 -18.13 -13.28
C GLY A 329 -11.77 -17.19 -12.14
N GLY A 330 -10.94 -16.20 -11.83
CA GLY A 330 -11.20 -15.21 -10.77
C GLY A 330 -10.71 -15.62 -9.39
N LYS A 331 -10.20 -16.84 -9.21
CA LYS A 331 -9.50 -17.28 -8.01
C LYS A 331 -8.02 -16.93 -8.10
N ILE A 332 -7.31 -16.95 -6.97
CA ILE A 332 -5.85 -16.78 -6.96
C ILE A 332 -5.22 -17.93 -7.75
N PRO A 333 -4.53 -17.67 -8.87
CA PRO A 333 -3.84 -18.72 -9.62
C PRO A 333 -2.60 -19.20 -8.87
N VAL A 334 -2.45 -20.51 -8.81
CA VAL A 334 -1.36 -21.21 -8.12
C VAL A 334 -0.66 -22.16 -9.07
N GLN A 335 0.66 -22.18 -9.03
CA GLN A 335 1.51 -23.12 -9.77
C GLN A 335 2.72 -23.45 -8.90
N LEU A 336 3.10 -24.72 -8.84
CA LEU A 336 4.32 -25.12 -8.13
C LEU A 336 5.56 -24.69 -8.92
N TYR A 337 6.62 -24.31 -8.23
CA TYR A 337 7.85 -23.84 -8.87
C TYR A 337 8.42 -24.81 -9.90
N GLY A 338 8.46 -26.11 -9.57
CA GLY A 338 8.94 -27.14 -10.50
C GLY A 338 8.13 -27.23 -11.79
N ASP A 339 6.81 -27.07 -11.70
CA ASP A 339 5.91 -27.04 -12.85
C ASP A 339 6.02 -25.73 -13.62
N PHE A 340 6.19 -24.62 -12.93
CA PHE A 340 6.49 -23.31 -13.52
C PHE A 340 7.74 -23.35 -14.40
N CYS A 341 8.83 -23.98 -13.93
CA CYS A 341 10.06 -24.18 -14.71
C CYS A 341 9.83 -25.03 -15.98
N LYS A 342 8.95 -26.03 -15.89
CA LYS A 342 8.63 -26.95 -17.01
C LYS A 342 7.54 -26.39 -17.94
N ASN A 343 7.00 -25.21 -17.64
CA ASN A 343 5.84 -24.62 -18.32
C ASN A 343 4.63 -25.58 -18.33
N ALA A 344 4.34 -26.18 -17.19
CA ALA A 344 3.26 -27.14 -17.00
C ALA A 344 2.32 -26.69 -15.87
N ILE A 345 1.02 -26.85 -16.05
CA ILE A 345 0.03 -26.56 -15.01
C ILE A 345 0.14 -27.62 -13.90
N SER A 346 0.16 -27.18 -12.66
CA SER A 346 0.16 -28.09 -11.51
C SER A 346 -1.20 -28.75 -11.33
N THR A 347 -1.18 -30.02 -10.93
CA THR A 347 -2.39 -30.85 -10.73
C THR A 347 -2.53 -31.34 -9.30
N LYS A 348 -1.48 -31.27 -8.50
CA LYS A 348 -1.45 -31.68 -7.09
C LYS A 348 -0.43 -30.87 -6.31
N LEU A 349 -0.65 -30.70 -5.02
CA LEU A 349 0.31 -30.11 -4.10
C LEU A 349 1.44 -31.11 -3.76
N GLY A 350 2.59 -30.55 -3.37
CA GLY A 350 3.63 -31.28 -2.64
C GLY A 350 3.44 -31.13 -1.13
N ASP A 351 4.54 -31.04 -0.39
CA ASP A 351 4.52 -30.91 1.07
C ASP A 351 4.18 -29.48 1.53
N VAL A 352 4.32 -28.50 0.65
CA VAL A 352 3.97 -27.12 0.97
C VAL A 352 2.49 -26.89 0.72
N VAL A 353 1.74 -26.68 1.80
CA VAL A 353 0.30 -26.39 1.75
C VAL A 353 0.08 -24.87 1.69
N PRO A 354 -0.61 -24.36 0.67
CA PRO A 354 -0.87 -22.93 0.56
C PRO A 354 -1.60 -22.37 1.77
N GLN A 355 -1.10 -21.26 2.32
CA GLN A 355 -1.74 -20.47 3.37
C GLN A 355 -2.24 -19.17 2.73
N MET A 356 -3.54 -19.12 2.41
CA MET A 356 -4.12 -18.01 1.66
C MET A 356 -5.39 -17.47 2.28
N ARG A 357 -5.67 -16.21 2.04
CA ARG A 357 -6.94 -15.55 2.25
C ARG A 357 -7.54 -15.19 0.89
N GLY A 358 -8.67 -15.80 0.57
CA GLY A 358 -9.28 -15.84 -0.75
C GLY A 358 -9.19 -17.24 -1.36
N GLY A 359 -10.16 -17.57 -2.23
CA GLY A 359 -10.15 -18.83 -2.97
C GLY A 359 -8.97 -18.90 -3.96
N TRP A 360 -8.35 -20.05 -4.07
CA TRP A 360 -7.29 -20.30 -5.00
C TRP A 360 -7.58 -21.56 -5.86
N ALA A 361 -6.93 -21.63 -7.01
CA ALA A 361 -6.97 -22.83 -7.87
C ALA A 361 -5.67 -22.95 -8.68
N PHE A 362 -5.36 -24.15 -9.12
CA PHE A 362 -4.25 -24.33 -10.05
C PHE A 362 -4.54 -23.59 -11.36
N GLY A 363 -3.52 -22.91 -11.88
CA GLY A 363 -3.59 -22.17 -13.12
C GLY A 363 -2.20 -21.95 -13.71
N ASP A 364 -2.17 -21.48 -14.94
CA ASP A 364 -0.93 -21.16 -15.63
C ASP A 364 -0.37 -19.81 -15.18
N VAL A 365 0.30 -19.79 -14.02
CA VAL A 365 0.93 -18.59 -13.48
C VAL A 365 2.05 -18.10 -14.38
N ARG A 366 2.75 -19.01 -15.09
CA ARG A 366 3.81 -18.61 -16.02
C ARG A 366 3.30 -17.78 -17.19
N SER A 367 2.06 -17.96 -17.62
CA SER A 367 1.45 -17.17 -18.70
C SER A 367 1.11 -15.73 -18.34
N ILE A 368 1.16 -15.35 -17.04
CA ILE A 368 0.74 -14.03 -16.57
C ILE A 368 1.75 -12.96 -16.98
N MET A 369 3.04 -13.20 -16.73
CA MET A 369 4.10 -12.24 -17.02
C MET A 369 4.75 -12.50 -18.38
N PRO A 370 5.33 -11.46 -19.00
CA PRO A 370 6.21 -11.64 -20.14
C PRO A 370 7.34 -12.65 -19.85
N GLU A 371 7.65 -13.52 -20.80
CA GLU A 371 8.60 -14.61 -20.62
C GLU A 371 10.00 -14.14 -20.15
N PRO A 372 10.57 -13.01 -20.59
CA PRO A 372 11.83 -12.50 -20.05
C PRO A 372 11.82 -12.30 -18.54
N LEU A 373 10.68 -11.92 -17.95
CA LEU A 373 10.54 -11.76 -16.49
C LEU A 373 10.47 -13.11 -15.79
N ASN A 374 9.78 -14.09 -16.38
CA ASN A 374 9.75 -15.46 -15.87
C ASN A 374 11.14 -16.12 -15.85
N LEU A 375 11.91 -15.93 -16.93
CA LEU A 375 13.28 -16.44 -17.02
C LEU A 375 14.20 -15.79 -15.99
N ALA A 376 14.04 -14.48 -15.74
CA ALA A 376 14.78 -13.79 -14.69
C ALA A 376 14.44 -14.34 -13.29
N LEU A 377 13.16 -14.65 -13.02
CA LEU A 377 12.74 -15.31 -11.79
C LEU A 377 13.37 -16.70 -11.61
N ILE A 378 13.34 -17.53 -12.65
CA ILE A 378 13.93 -18.89 -12.61
C ILE A 378 15.43 -18.81 -12.31
N GLU A 379 16.17 -17.93 -13.00
CA GLU A 379 17.60 -17.73 -12.75
C GLU A 379 17.87 -17.27 -11.32
N ALA A 380 17.04 -16.35 -10.79
CA ALA A 380 17.18 -15.87 -9.43
C ALA A 380 16.87 -16.96 -8.40
N MET A 381 15.86 -17.79 -8.64
CA MET A 381 15.48 -18.89 -7.75
C MET A 381 16.61 -19.90 -7.54
N GLU A 382 17.34 -20.25 -8.59
CA GLU A 382 18.54 -21.10 -8.48
C GLU A 382 19.57 -20.49 -7.51
N GLY A 383 19.81 -19.19 -7.66
CA GLY A 383 20.72 -18.47 -6.76
C GLY A 383 20.22 -18.37 -5.32
N PHE A 384 18.92 -18.19 -5.13
CA PHE A 384 18.31 -18.14 -3.80
C PHE A 384 18.34 -19.50 -3.10
N GLY A 385 18.25 -20.61 -3.85
CA GLY A 385 18.45 -21.96 -3.33
C GLY A 385 19.84 -22.19 -2.74
N HIS A 386 20.86 -21.50 -3.25
CA HIS A 386 22.22 -21.52 -2.64
C HIS A 386 22.31 -20.66 -1.37
N MET A 387 21.48 -19.64 -1.22
CA MET A 387 21.48 -18.76 -0.03
C MET A 387 20.62 -19.32 1.10
N ILE A 388 19.47 -19.91 0.77
CA ILE A 388 18.53 -20.55 1.69
C ILE A 388 18.27 -21.95 1.16
N HIS A 389 18.80 -22.97 1.84
CA HIS A 389 18.65 -24.35 1.40
C HIS A 389 17.17 -24.74 1.25
N GLY A 390 16.81 -25.25 0.07
CA GLY A 390 15.44 -25.63 -0.27
C GLY A 390 14.55 -24.46 -0.71
N PHE A 391 15.08 -23.26 -0.90
CA PHE A 391 14.28 -22.12 -1.40
C PHE A 391 13.75 -22.41 -2.82
N ASP A 392 14.54 -23.07 -3.65
CA ASP A 392 14.22 -23.53 -5.02
C ASP A 392 13.58 -24.92 -5.08
N ARG A 393 13.01 -25.40 -3.97
CA ARG A 393 12.32 -26.69 -3.94
C ARG A 393 11.17 -26.73 -4.95
N PRO A 394 10.99 -27.88 -5.66
CA PRO A 394 9.99 -27.96 -6.75
C PRO A 394 8.54 -27.73 -6.32
N ASP A 395 8.22 -27.99 -5.05
CA ASP A 395 6.88 -27.82 -4.46
C ASP A 395 6.66 -26.48 -3.75
N ALA A 396 7.62 -25.54 -3.84
CA ALA A 396 7.37 -24.16 -3.46
C ALA A 396 6.18 -23.61 -4.25
N VAL A 397 5.31 -22.86 -3.58
CA VAL A 397 4.03 -22.43 -4.15
C VAL A 397 4.14 -21.01 -4.69
N PHE A 398 4.02 -20.86 -6.01
CA PHE A 398 3.83 -19.55 -6.64
C PHE A 398 2.35 -19.18 -6.74
N ALA A 399 2.05 -17.92 -6.49
CA ALA A 399 0.75 -17.30 -6.72
C ALA A 399 0.92 -15.93 -7.42
N GLY A 400 0.04 -15.59 -8.34
CA GLY A 400 0.13 -14.36 -9.10
C GLY A 400 -1.14 -13.53 -8.97
N ILE A 401 -1.01 -12.25 -9.23
CA ILE A 401 0.18 -11.44 -9.60
C ILE A 401 0.44 -10.37 -8.53
N GLU A 402 1.67 -10.18 -8.13
CA GLU A 402 2.09 -9.04 -7.32
C GLU A 402 2.49 -7.91 -8.27
N SER A 403 1.54 -7.06 -8.63
CA SER A 403 1.69 -5.99 -9.62
C SER A 403 1.82 -4.61 -9.00
N ARG A 404 1.46 -4.45 -7.71
CA ARG A 404 1.31 -3.17 -7.04
C ARG A 404 2.34 -2.98 -5.93
N THR A 405 3.60 -3.18 -6.25
CA THR A 405 4.72 -3.06 -5.31
C THR A 405 5.02 -1.62 -4.92
N SER A 406 4.78 -0.69 -5.85
CA SER A 406 4.86 0.76 -5.64
C SER A 406 3.99 1.48 -6.67
N SER A 407 3.86 2.81 -6.53
CA SER A 407 3.08 3.59 -7.49
C SER A 407 3.72 3.56 -8.89
N PRO A 408 2.93 3.33 -9.95
CA PRO A 408 3.41 3.39 -11.33
C PRO A 408 3.50 4.82 -11.88
N VAL A 409 3.10 5.81 -11.08
CA VAL A 409 3.12 7.23 -11.44
C VAL A 409 3.83 8.05 -10.39
N ARG A 410 4.36 9.18 -10.82
CA ARG A 410 4.78 10.27 -9.95
C ARG A 410 3.96 11.51 -10.30
N ILE A 411 3.30 12.09 -9.31
CA ILE A 411 2.60 13.35 -9.42
C ILE A 411 3.58 14.44 -9.04
N TRP A 412 3.89 15.35 -9.96
CA TRP A 412 4.93 16.35 -9.74
C TRP A 412 4.57 17.30 -8.59
N ARG A 413 5.57 17.65 -7.79
CA ARG A 413 5.50 18.68 -6.75
C ARG A 413 6.84 19.40 -6.62
N ASP A 414 6.81 20.67 -6.22
CA ASP A 414 8.00 21.49 -6.01
C ASP A 414 8.63 21.23 -4.62
N GLU A 415 9.62 22.03 -4.27
CA GLU A 415 10.30 21.96 -2.97
C GLU A 415 9.41 22.32 -1.78
N GLN A 416 8.29 22.99 -2.05
CA GLN A 416 7.25 23.29 -1.08
C GLN A 416 6.14 22.22 -1.04
N PHE A 417 6.36 21.06 -1.65
CA PHE A 417 5.43 19.94 -1.76
C PHE A 417 4.13 20.27 -2.52
N GLU A 418 4.12 21.34 -3.31
CA GLU A 418 2.96 21.84 -4.02
C GLU A 418 3.06 21.52 -5.52
N SER A 419 1.92 21.14 -6.12
CA SER A 419 1.78 20.97 -7.56
C SER A 419 1.90 22.32 -8.30
N GLU A 420 2.02 22.28 -9.63
CA GLU A 420 1.84 23.49 -10.46
C GLU A 420 0.43 24.09 -10.29
N VAL A 421 -0.57 23.27 -9.99
CA VAL A 421 -1.88 23.75 -9.53
C VAL A 421 -1.76 24.08 -8.05
N ARG A 422 -1.76 25.38 -7.74
CA ARG A 422 -1.53 25.88 -6.38
C ARG A 422 -2.61 25.44 -5.40
N GLY A 423 -2.21 25.15 -4.17
CA GLY A 423 -3.07 24.61 -3.13
C GLY A 423 -3.23 23.08 -3.19
N LEU A 424 -2.68 22.42 -4.20
CA LEU A 424 -2.69 20.97 -4.36
C LEU A 424 -1.35 20.37 -3.92
N TYR A 425 -1.37 19.45 -2.95
CA TYR A 425 -0.19 18.85 -2.34
C TYR A 425 -0.15 17.34 -2.59
N PRO A 426 0.56 16.86 -3.63
CA PRO A 426 0.81 15.43 -3.82
C PRO A 426 1.58 14.85 -2.63
N CYS A 427 1.11 13.75 -2.06
CA CYS A 427 1.62 13.19 -0.82
C CYS A 427 1.67 11.66 -0.83
N GLY A 428 2.71 11.11 -0.25
CA GLY A 428 2.82 9.71 0.06
C GLY A 428 3.16 8.80 -1.12
N GLU A 429 2.80 7.52 -0.97
CA GLU A 429 3.15 6.48 -1.93
C GLU A 429 2.43 6.64 -3.26
N GLY A 430 1.15 7.00 -3.25
CA GLY A 430 0.38 7.19 -4.48
C GLY A 430 0.92 8.29 -5.37
N ALA A 431 1.45 9.34 -4.78
CA ALA A 431 2.12 10.41 -5.50
C ALA A 431 3.56 10.07 -5.94
N GLY A 432 4.10 8.91 -5.52
CA GLY A 432 5.41 8.42 -5.92
C GLY A 432 6.59 8.87 -5.04
N TYR A 433 6.32 9.33 -3.81
CA TYR A 433 7.35 9.88 -2.90
C TYR A 433 7.60 9.04 -1.65
N ALA A 434 6.96 7.90 -1.53
CA ALA A 434 7.16 6.97 -0.43
C ALA A 434 7.01 5.52 -0.92
N GLY A 435 7.47 4.55 -0.15
CA GLY A 435 7.43 3.13 -0.51
C GLY A 435 7.08 2.21 0.66
N GLY A 436 6.42 2.72 1.70
CA GLY A 436 6.01 1.92 2.85
C GLY A 436 5.29 2.76 3.90
N ILE A 437 4.81 2.12 4.97
CA ILE A 437 4.00 2.75 6.02
C ILE A 437 4.71 3.95 6.64
N THR A 438 5.90 3.76 7.17
CA THR A 438 6.64 4.81 7.87
C THR A 438 7.06 5.95 6.92
N SER A 439 7.56 5.63 5.73
CA SER A 439 7.94 6.67 4.76
C SER A 439 6.74 7.48 4.27
N ALA A 440 5.59 6.85 4.07
CA ALA A 440 4.35 7.54 3.71
C ALA A 440 3.86 8.43 4.86
N ALA A 441 3.89 7.94 6.09
CA ALA A 441 3.56 8.72 7.28
C ALA A 441 4.48 9.95 7.45
N MET A 442 5.79 9.76 7.29
CA MET A 442 6.77 10.85 7.32
C MET A 442 6.50 11.91 6.24
N ASP A 443 6.14 11.49 5.04
CA ASP A 443 5.78 12.41 3.95
C ASP A 443 4.50 13.19 4.29
N GLY A 444 3.51 12.55 4.90
CA GLY A 444 2.31 13.20 5.43
C GLY A 444 2.64 14.28 6.48
N VAL A 445 3.56 13.99 7.40
CA VAL A 445 4.06 14.96 8.38
C VAL A 445 4.74 16.15 7.69
N LYS A 446 5.60 15.91 6.69
CA LYS A 446 6.26 16.98 5.92
C LYS A 446 5.27 17.90 5.21
N VAL A 447 4.22 17.32 4.60
CA VAL A 447 3.17 18.11 3.95
C VAL A 447 2.40 18.95 4.98
N ALA A 448 2.06 18.38 6.13
CA ALA A 448 1.42 19.13 7.22
C ALA A 448 2.29 20.31 7.71
N GLU A 449 3.60 20.08 7.89
CA GLU A 449 4.55 21.15 8.26
C GLU A 449 4.58 22.27 7.22
N THR A 450 4.61 21.93 5.95
CA THR A 450 4.67 22.91 4.86
C THR A 450 3.40 23.76 4.81
N ILE A 451 2.24 23.12 4.97
CA ILE A 451 0.95 23.83 5.09
C ILE A 451 0.97 24.75 6.31
N ALA A 452 1.42 24.28 7.46
CA ALA A 452 1.46 25.07 8.69
C ALA A 452 2.43 26.25 8.61
N ARG A 453 3.60 26.11 7.98
CA ARG A 453 4.56 27.22 7.78
C ARG A 453 3.98 28.36 6.96
N ARG A 454 3.05 28.07 6.08
CA ARG A 454 2.40 29.07 5.22
C ARG A 454 1.14 29.65 5.86
N TYR A 455 0.30 28.79 6.41
CA TYR A 455 -1.04 29.17 6.84
C TYR A 455 -1.21 29.16 8.36
N SER A 456 -1.99 30.12 8.86
CA SER A 456 -2.65 30.01 10.16
C SER A 456 -4.03 29.34 10.02
N PRO A 457 -4.52 28.63 11.07
CA PRO A 457 -5.81 27.94 11.02
C PRO A 457 -6.99 28.86 10.73
N CYS A 458 -8.07 28.33 10.14
CA CYS A 458 -9.36 29.02 10.03
C CYS A 458 -9.87 29.45 11.41
N ARG A 459 -10.54 30.59 11.49
CA ARG A 459 -11.29 30.90 12.72
C ARG A 459 -12.41 29.88 12.94
N ASN A 460 -12.69 29.60 14.22
CA ASN A 460 -13.94 28.98 14.58
C ASN A 460 -15.05 29.98 14.26
N ASP A 461 -15.83 29.74 13.22
CA ASP A 461 -17.14 30.33 13.11
C ASP A 461 -17.94 29.76 14.28
N LYS A 462 -18.33 30.67 15.20
CA LYS A 462 -19.15 30.36 16.37
C LYS A 462 -20.56 29.97 15.96
#